data_5877306bb415c36629288a84a9f87f39
#
_entry.id   5877306bb415c36629288a84a9f87f39
#
_cell.length_a   1.000
_cell.length_b   1.000
_cell.length_c   1.000
_cell.angle_alpha   90.00
_cell.angle_beta   90.00
_cell.angle_gamma   90.00
#
_symmetry.space_group_name_H-M   'P 1'
#
loop_
_entity.id
_entity.type
_entity.pdbx_description
1 polymer ?
#
loop_
_entity_poly.entity_id
_entity_poly.type
_entity_poly.pdbx_seq_one_letter_code
_entity_poly.pdbx_strand_id
1 'polypeptide(L)'
;MNARRASFAGSWYPDIPEACEREINHFLKASRLEIPTGQWVGGIVPHAGWYFSGAIACNIIHALKAGPMPDVFILFGMHLHPRSPNYIMTDGAWETPFGEIQIDKMLAGELTERFPFDIETPQHYSQDNTIELQLPFIKYFFKNVKIVPIGVPPAAIAIEIGMAIAEISTRLGLSVKLLGSTDLTHYGFNYGFAPK
;
A
#
# COMPACT_ATOMS: atom_id res chain seq x y z
N MET A 1 10.62 -7.17 19.22
CA MET A 1 9.36 -7.10 18.45
C MET A 1 9.70 -7.31 16.99
N ASN A 2 8.95 -8.14 16.29
CA ASN A 2 9.21 -8.45 14.87
C ASN A 2 8.23 -7.71 13.93
N ALA A 3 7.75 -6.55 14.37
CA ALA A 3 6.85 -5.71 13.59
C ALA A 3 7.40 -4.29 13.44
N ARG A 4 7.31 -3.74 12.23
CA ARG A 4 7.55 -2.33 11.91
C ARG A 4 6.43 -1.50 12.51
N ARG A 5 6.78 -0.45 13.22
CA ARG A 5 5.81 0.41 13.91
C ARG A 5 5.01 1.26 12.93
N ALA A 6 3.77 1.54 13.32
CA ALA A 6 2.90 2.50 12.67
C ALA A 6 3.34 3.93 13.05
N SER A 7 4.22 4.53 12.25
CA SER A 7 4.86 5.81 12.54
C SER A 7 3.94 7.03 12.37
N PHE A 8 2.89 6.91 11.57
CA PHE A 8 1.95 7.98 11.25
C PHE A 8 0.59 7.86 11.97
N ALA A 9 0.39 6.77 12.75
CA ALA A 9 -0.78 6.60 13.58
C ALA A 9 -0.89 7.71 14.63
N GLY A 10 -2.09 8.22 14.87
CA GLY A 10 -2.37 9.33 15.77
C GLY A 10 -2.07 10.73 15.19
N SER A 11 -1.46 10.80 13.99
CA SER A 11 -1.14 12.08 13.34
C SER A 11 -1.74 12.22 11.93
N TRP A 12 -1.53 11.24 11.06
CA TRP A 12 -2.06 11.25 9.69
C TRP A 12 -3.31 10.41 9.54
N TYR A 13 -3.55 9.50 10.44
CA TYR A 13 -4.76 8.72 10.60
C TYR A 13 -4.94 8.33 12.08
N PRO A 14 -6.13 7.95 12.54
CA PRO A 14 -6.34 7.59 13.93
C PRO A 14 -5.51 6.38 14.37
N ASP A 15 -5.07 6.35 15.64
CA ASP A 15 -4.28 5.26 16.23
C ASP A 15 -5.10 4.20 16.97
N ILE A 16 -6.42 4.47 17.15
CA ILE A 16 -7.33 3.57 17.85
C ILE A 16 -8.28 2.89 16.84
N PRO A 17 -8.52 1.55 16.97
CA PRO A 17 -9.37 0.80 16.03
C PRO A 17 -10.74 1.43 15.81
N GLU A 18 -11.42 1.82 16.90
CA GLU A 18 -12.78 2.37 16.85
C GLU A 18 -12.83 3.73 16.13
N ALA A 19 -11.78 4.52 16.25
CA ALA A 19 -11.69 5.79 15.54
C ALA A 19 -11.43 5.57 14.03
N CYS A 20 -10.53 4.65 13.70
CA CYS A 20 -10.31 4.23 12.30
C CYS A 20 -11.60 3.68 11.67
N GLU A 21 -12.34 2.84 12.38
CA GLU A 21 -13.58 2.27 11.87
C GLU A 21 -14.65 3.34 11.63
N ARG A 22 -14.77 4.33 12.52
CA ARG A 22 -15.67 5.47 12.30
C ARG A 22 -15.32 6.25 11.03
N GLU A 23 -14.05 6.55 10.82
CA GLU A 23 -13.58 7.25 9.60
C GLU A 23 -13.83 6.42 8.33
N ILE A 24 -13.50 5.12 8.35
CA ILE A 24 -13.77 4.20 7.24
C ILE A 24 -15.26 4.18 6.89
N ASN A 25 -16.13 4.04 7.89
CA ASN A 25 -17.57 4.05 7.67
C ASN A 25 -18.09 5.40 7.16
N HIS A 26 -17.49 6.51 7.61
CA HIS A 26 -17.79 7.84 7.07
C HIS A 26 -17.38 7.94 5.59
N PHE A 27 -16.17 7.54 5.23
CA PHE A 27 -15.68 7.56 3.85
C PHE A 27 -16.55 6.74 2.90
N LEU A 28 -17.00 5.55 3.32
CA LEU A 28 -17.87 4.70 2.51
C LEU A 28 -19.25 5.32 2.31
N LYS A 29 -19.82 5.94 3.34
CA LYS A 29 -21.17 6.58 3.28
C LYS A 29 -21.16 7.87 2.49
N ALA A 30 -20.09 8.66 2.60
CA ALA A 30 -19.96 9.96 1.94
C ALA A 30 -19.45 9.87 0.49
N SER A 31 -19.06 8.66 0.04
CA SER A 31 -18.48 8.46 -1.28
C SER A 31 -19.44 8.88 -2.40
N ARG A 32 -18.91 9.68 -3.33
CA ARG A 32 -19.52 10.00 -4.63
C ARG A 32 -18.71 9.40 -5.78
N LEU A 33 -17.77 8.48 -5.47
CA LEU A 33 -16.95 7.84 -6.48
C LEU A 33 -17.77 6.76 -7.20
N GLU A 34 -17.93 6.93 -8.48
CA GLU A 34 -18.48 5.90 -9.35
C GLU A 34 -17.35 4.94 -9.76
N ILE A 35 -17.17 3.88 -8.98
CA ILE A 35 -16.23 2.83 -9.33
C ILE A 35 -16.97 1.81 -10.19
N PRO A 36 -16.53 1.57 -11.44
CA PRO A 36 -17.19 0.60 -12.30
C PRO A 36 -17.25 -0.78 -11.64
N THR A 37 -18.34 -1.51 -11.88
CA THR A 37 -18.47 -2.90 -11.41
C THR A 37 -17.48 -3.80 -12.13
N GLY A 38 -16.78 -4.68 -11.38
CA GLY A 38 -15.80 -5.60 -11.97
C GLY A 38 -14.95 -6.30 -10.91
N GLN A 39 -14.16 -7.25 -11.37
CA GLN A 39 -13.14 -7.89 -10.55
C GLN A 39 -11.79 -7.19 -10.79
N TRP A 40 -11.40 -6.35 -9.86
CA TRP A 40 -10.19 -5.56 -9.99
C TRP A 40 -8.97 -6.32 -9.49
N VAL A 41 -7.90 -6.31 -10.27
CA VAL A 41 -6.59 -6.88 -9.88
C VAL A 41 -5.77 -5.92 -9.05
N GLY A 42 -6.09 -4.63 -9.06
CA GLY A 42 -5.39 -3.61 -8.29
C GLY A 42 -5.99 -2.23 -8.45
N GLY A 43 -5.34 -1.24 -7.84
CA GLY A 43 -5.75 0.16 -7.90
C GLY A 43 -4.59 1.13 -7.62
N ILE A 44 -4.83 2.40 -7.89
CA ILE A 44 -3.92 3.50 -7.56
C ILE A 44 -4.62 4.37 -6.51
N VAL A 45 -3.92 4.70 -5.44
CA VAL A 45 -4.43 5.47 -4.31
C VAL A 45 -3.52 6.63 -3.94
N PRO A 46 -4.07 7.77 -3.51
CA PRO A 46 -3.29 8.86 -2.92
C PRO A 46 -2.81 8.53 -1.52
N HIS A 47 -1.82 9.30 -1.00
CA HIS A 47 -1.23 9.05 0.32
C HIS A 47 -1.05 10.33 1.16
N ALA A 48 -1.86 11.35 0.95
CA ALA A 48 -2.02 12.41 1.93
C ALA A 48 -2.73 11.87 3.19
N GLY A 49 -2.63 12.58 4.30
CA GLY A 49 -3.34 12.16 5.53
C GLY A 49 -4.82 11.87 5.27
N TRP A 50 -5.42 10.98 6.05
CA TRP A 50 -6.79 10.50 5.84
C TRP A 50 -7.84 11.61 5.74
N TYR A 51 -7.62 12.72 6.46
CA TYR A 51 -8.48 13.89 6.34
C TYR A 51 -8.59 14.44 4.90
N PHE A 52 -7.51 14.36 4.12
CA PHE A 52 -7.45 14.91 2.77
C PHE A 52 -7.80 13.88 1.69
N SER A 53 -7.27 12.69 1.79
CA SER A 53 -7.35 11.70 0.71
C SER A 53 -7.87 10.32 1.13
N GLY A 54 -8.12 10.11 2.43
CA GLY A 54 -8.55 8.82 2.97
C GLY A 54 -9.82 8.29 2.33
N ALA A 55 -10.78 9.18 1.99
CA ALA A 55 -12.00 8.75 1.33
C ALA A 55 -11.75 8.10 -0.04
N ILE A 56 -10.81 8.63 -0.83
CA ILE A 56 -10.46 8.06 -2.15
C ILE A 56 -9.77 6.71 -1.94
N ALA A 57 -8.73 6.66 -1.10
CA ALA A 57 -7.99 5.43 -0.83
C ALA A 57 -8.89 4.33 -0.28
N CYS A 58 -9.73 4.65 0.71
CA CYS A 58 -10.69 3.74 1.31
C CYS A 58 -11.63 3.11 0.28
N ASN A 59 -12.24 3.92 -0.59
CA ASN A 59 -13.19 3.43 -1.58
C ASN A 59 -12.54 2.57 -2.67
N ILE A 60 -11.33 2.94 -3.12
CA ILE A 60 -10.57 2.11 -4.06
C ILE A 60 -10.21 0.76 -3.42
N ILE A 61 -9.66 0.75 -2.20
CA ILE A 61 -9.31 -0.50 -1.52
C ILE A 61 -10.56 -1.33 -1.22
N HIS A 62 -11.67 -0.71 -0.84
CA HIS A 62 -12.95 -1.40 -0.65
C HIS A 62 -13.44 -2.06 -1.94
N ALA A 63 -13.32 -1.41 -3.08
CA ALA A 63 -13.72 -1.96 -4.38
C ALA A 63 -12.92 -3.23 -4.75
N LEU A 64 -11.69 -3.36 -4.26
CA LEU A 64 -10.88 -4.57 -4.47
C LEU A 64 -11.45 -5.82 -3.77
N LYS A 65 -12.48 -5.69 -2.91
CA LYS A 65 -13.22 -6.85 -2.36
C LYS A 65 -14.07 -7.56 -3.40
N ALA A 66 -14.37 -6.91 -4.52
CA ALA A 66 -15.08 -7.56 -5.60
C ALA A 66 -14.18 -8.64 -6.24
N GLY A 67 -14.63 -9.88 -6.21
CA GLY A 67 -13.89 -11.04 -6.71
C GLY A 67 -13.20 -11.87 -5.61
N PRO A 68 -12.28 -12.76 -5.98
CA PRO A 68 -11.60 -13.63 -5.03
C PRO A 68 -10.78 -12.84 -3.99
N MET A 69 -10.79 -13.34 -2.75
CA MET A 69 -9.93 -12.79 -1.70
C MET A 69 -8.47 -13.05 -2.05
N PRO A 70 -7.61 -12.02 -1.95
CA PRO A 70 -6.19 -12.21 -2.21
C PRO A 70 -5.48 -12.89 -1.04
N ASP A 71 -4.44 -13.65 -1.36
CA ASP A 71 -3.47 -14.14 -0.38
C ASP A 71 -2.51 -13.02 0.03
N VAL A 72 -2.14 -12.17 -0.95
CA VAL A 72 -1.12 -11.13 -0.78
C VAL A 72 -1.53 -9.82 -1.47
N PHE A 73 -1.32 -8.70 -0.78
CA PHE A 73 -1.26 -7.36 -1.40
C PHE A 73 0.18 -6.99 -1.70
N ILE A 74 0.45 -6.61 -2.94
CA ILE A 74 1.70 -5.96 -3.33
C ILE A 74 1.48 -4.46 -3.28
N LEU A 75 2.28 -3.76 -2.49
CA LEU A 75 2.17 -2.31 -2.34
C LEU A 75 3.40 -1.64 -2.94
N PHE A 76 3.19 -0.84 -3.96
CA PHE A 76 4.21 0.02 -4.53
C PHE A 76 4.10 1.42 -3.94
N GLY A 77 5.21 1.92 -3.40
CA GLY A 77 5.24 3.24 -2.78
C GLY A 77 6.66 3.81 -2.68
N MET A 78 6.85 4.63 -1.66
CA MET A 78 8.02 5.44 -1.34
C MET A 78 8.24 6.65 -2.27
N HIS A 79 8.75 7.74 -1.70
CA HIS A 79 9.11 8.95 -2.43
C HIS A 79 10.56 8.84 -2.94
N LEU A 80 10.77 8.09 -4.02
CA LEU A 80 12.09 7.78 -4.52
C LEU A 80 12.49 8.63 -5.74
N HIS A 81 13.74 9.08 -5.75
CA HIS A 81 14.34 9.69 -6.92
C HIS A 81 14.60 8.60 -7.99
N PRO A 82 14.57 8.92 -9.32
CA PRO A 82 14.81 7.94 -10.39
C PRO A 82 16.11 7.13 -10.29
N ARG A 83 17.10 7.60 -9.51
CA ARG A 83 18.38 6.92 -9.26
C ARG A 83 18.48 6.26 -7.89
N SER A 84 17.41 6.25 -7.12
CA SER A 84 17.37 5.54 -5.83
C SER A 84 17.41 4.02 -6.04
N PRO A 85 17.92 3.24 -5.08
CA PRO A 85 17.76 1.79 -5.08
C PRO A 85 16.28 1.42 -4.93
N ASN A 86 15.96 0.16 -5.21
CA ASN A 86 14.68 -0.44 -4.84
C ASN A 86 14.72 -0.85 -3.36
N TYR A 87 13.59 -0.80 -2.68
CA TYR A 87 13.45 -1.22 -1.29
C TYR A 87 12.39 -2.30 -1.14
N ILE A 88 12.60 -3.25 -0.24
CA ILE A 88 11.62 -4.29 0.07
C ILE A 88 11.76 -4.71 1.54
N MET A 89 10.65 -5.09 2.15
CA MET A 89 10.65 -5.79 3.43
C MET A 89 10.34 -7.27 3.18
N THR A 90 11.23 -8.16 3.64
CA THR A 90 11.16 -9.59 3.31
C THR A 90 10.68 -10.47 4.47
N ASP A 91 10.63 -9.94 5.69
CA ASP A 91 10.25 -10.68 6.90
C ASP A 91 9.58 -9.75 7.93
N GLY A 92 8.90 -10.38 8.89
CA GLY A 92 8.24 -9.71 9.99
C GLY A 92 6.80 -9.29 9.65
N ALA A 93 6.39 -8.22 10.27
CA ALA A 93 5.05 -7.65 10.13
C ALA A 93 5.08 -6.12 10.12
N TRP A 94 3.95 -5.51 9.81
CA TRP A 94 3.74 -4.07 9.98
C TRP A 94 2.51 -3.84 10.86
N GLU A 95 2.68 -2.97 11.87
CA GLU A 95 1.62 -2.63 12.81
C GLU A 95 0.54 -1.78 12.13
N THR A 96 -0.70 -2.01 12.51
CA THR A 96 -1.84 -1.15 12.21
C THR A 96 -2.73 -1.04 13.45
N PRO A 97 -3.63 -0.07 13.55
CA PRO A 97 -4.61 -0.01 14.62
C PRO A 97 -5.48 -1.28 14.74
N PHE A 98 -5.66 -2.02 13.66
CA PHE A 98 -6.43 -3.28 13.63
C PHE A 98 -5.57 -4.53 13.84
N GLY A 99 -4.33 -4.38 14.30
CA GLY A 99 -3.35 -5.46 14.47
C GLY A 99 -2.34 -5.54 13.34
N GLU A 100 -1.44 -6.48 13.44
CA GLU A 100 -0.33 -6.66 12.50
C GLU A 100 -0.77 -7.26 11.16
N ILE A 101 -0.08 -6.85 10.09
CA ILE A 101 -0.11 -7.50 8.79
C ILE A 101 1.24 -8.16 8.54
N GLN A 102 1.24 -9.45 8.27
CA GLN A 102 2.44 -10.24 8.04
C GLN A 102 3.01 -10.00 6.64
N ILE A 103 4.34 -10.01 6.52
CA ILE A 103 5.02 -10.01 5.22
C ILE A 103 4.92 -11.42 4.60
N ASP A 104 4.65 -11.49 3.29
CA ASP A 104 4.79 -12.74 2.57
C ASP A 104 6.26 -12.98 2.20
N LYS A 105 6.93 -13.78 3.04
CA LYS A 105 8.36 -14.08 2.91
C LYS A 105 8.72 -14.81 1.61
N MET A 106 7.82 -15.65 1.12
CA MET A 106 8.09 -16.47 -0.06
C MET A 106 8.15 -15.61 -1.31
N LEU A 107 7.12 -14.81 -1.54
CA LEU A 107 7.08 -13.91 -2.69
C LEU A 107 8.16 -12.82 -2.60
N ALA A 108 8.38 -12.25 -1.42
CA ALA A 108 9.43 -11.26 -1.20
C ALA A 108 10.84 -11.84 -1.42
N GLY A 109 11.09 -13.06 -0.96
CA GLY A 109 12.36 -13.77 -1.18
C GLY A 109 12.65 -14.00 -2.66
N GLU A 110 11.68 -14.52 -3.41
CA GLU A 110 11.80 -14.74 -4.86
C GLU A 110 12.12 -13.43 -5.63
N LEU A 111 11.57 -12.31 -5.19
CA LEU A 111 11.87 -11.01 -5.80
C LEU A 111 13.31 -10.58 -5.53
N THR A 112 13.82 -10.80 -4.31
CA THR A 112 15.21 -10.44 -3.95
C THR A 112 16.25 -11.34 -4.61
N GLU A 113 15.90 -12.54 -5.04
CA GLU A 113 16.76 -13.37 -5.86
C GLU A 113 16.90 -12.88 -7.30
N ARG A 114 15.90 -12.14 -7.81
CA ARG A 114 15.86 -11.65 -9.20
C ARG A 114 16.33 -10.21 -9.38
N PHE A 115 16.13 -9.38 -8.36
CA PHE A 115 16.39 -7.94 -8.45
C PHE A 115 17.20 -7.45 -7.25
N PRO A 116 18.06 -6.45 -7.45
CA PRO A 116 18.74 -5.79 -6.35
C PRO A 116 17.75 -4.94 -5.54
N PHE A 117 17.65 -5.24 -4.25
CA PHE A 117 16.88 -4.47 -3.28
C PHE A 117 17.73 -4.15 -2.06
N ASP A 118 17.56 -2.95 -1.53
CA ASP A 118 17.92 -2.65 -0.15
C ASP A 118 16.81 -3.21 0.75
N ILE A 119 17.19 -4.11 1.66
CA ILE A 119 16.23 -4.84 2.49
C ILE A 119 15.93 -4.02 3.75
N GLU A 120 14.68 -3.64 3.92
CA GLU A 120 14.17 -3.08 5.16
C GLU A 120 13.78 -4.20 6.15
N THR A 121 13.98 -3.91 7.43
CA THR A 121 13.57 -4.79 8.53
C THR A 121 12.71 -4.00 9.53
N PRO A 122 11.99 -4.66 10.45
CA PRO A 122 11.22 -3.97 11.49
C PRO A 122 12.05 -3.01 12.37
N GLN A 123 13.36 -3.21 12.45
CA GLN A 123 14.28 -2.40 13.26
C GLN A 123 15.07 -1.38 12.45
N HIS A 124 15.15 -1.57 11.13
CA HIS A 124 15.92 -0.71 10.23
C HIS A 124 15.14 -0.45 8.95
N TYR A 125 14.49 0.69 8.87
CA TYR A 125 13.65 1.12 7.76
C TYR A 125 13.61 2.64 7.64
N SER A 126 13.28 3.13 6.47
CA SER A 126 12.93 4.54 6.25
C SER A 126 11.46 4.78 6.58
N GLN A 127 11.15 5.88 7.29
CA GLN A 127 9.74 6.25 7.49
C GLN A 127 9.09 6.54 6.14
N ASP A 128 7.94 5.93 5.89
CA ASP A 128 7.22 6.08 4.65
C ASP A 128 5.70 6.12 4.87
N ASN A 129 5.08 7.24 4.52
CA ASN A 129 3.64 7.42 4.61
C ASN A 129 2.89 6.73 3.47
N THR A 130 3.53 6.55 2.31
CA THR A 130 2.85 6.11 1.10
C THR A 130 2.21 4.74 1.26
N ILE A 131 2.94 3.80 1.85
CA ILE A 131 2.48 2.44 2.13
C ILE A 131 1.70 2.40 3.44
N GLU A 132 2.24 3.00 4.51
CA GLU A 132 1.64 2.89 5.85
C GLU A 132 0.19 3.35 5.91
N LEU A 133 -0.15 4.46 5.25
CA LEU A 133 -1.52 5.02 5.28
C LEU A 133 -2.57 4.08 4.66
N GLN A 134 -2.16 3.14 3.85
CA GLN A 134 -3.04 2.18 3.19
C GLN A 134 -3.31 0.93 4.04
N LEU A 135 -2.37 0.60 4.94
CA LEU A 135 -2.40 -0.65 5.70
C LEU A 135 -3.63 -0.81 6.60
N PRO A 136 -4.12 0.23 7.31
CA PRO A 136 -5.33 0.07 8.12
C PRO A 136 -6.56 -0.26 7.27
N PHE A 137 -6.72 0.31 6.06
CA PHE A 137 -7.80 -0.06 5.15
C PHE A 137 -7.68 -1.52 4.72
N ILE A 138 -6.47 -1.94 4.32
CA ILE A 138 -6.22 -3.33 3.91
C ILE A 138 -6.53 -4.28 5.06
N LYS A 139 -6.04 -4.02 6.28
CA LYS A 139 -6.29 -4.88 7.44
C LYS A 139 -7.76 -4.95 7.80
N TYR A 140 -8.48 -3.83 7.70
CA TYR A 140 -9.92 -3.77 7.99
C TYR A 140 -10.75 -4.59 7.00
N PHE A 141 -10.47 -4.46 5.71
CA PHE A 141 -11.25 -5.15 4.66
C PHE A 141 -10.80 -6.58 4.38
N PHE A 142 -9.51 -6.91 4.63
CA PHE A 142 -8.87 -8.18 4.25
C PHE A 142 -8.08 -8.77 5.43
N LYS A 143 -8.80 -9.19 6.46
CA LYS A 143 -8.26 -9.54 7.79
C LYS A 143 -7.03 -10.46 7.81
N ASN A 144 -6.98 -11.45 6.92
CA ASN A 144 -5.95 -12.51 6.90
C ASN A 144 -4.95 -12.39 5.75
N VAL A 145 -4.95 -11.26 5.03
CA VAL A 145 -4.04 -11.04 3.91
C VAL A 145 -2.62 -10.78 4.42
N LYS A 146 -1.64 -11.19 3.64
CA LYS A 146 -0.24 -10.77 3.80
C LYS A 146 0.09 -9.61 2.86
N ILE A 147 1.26 -9.01 3.04
CA ILE A 147 1.73 -7.92 2.18
C ILE A 147 3.15 -8.15 1.70
N VAL A 148 3.49 -7.55 0.56
CA VAL A 148 4.87 -7.30 0.14
C VAL A 148 4.98 -5.80 -0.17
N PRO A 149 5.53 -5.00 0.78
CA PRO A 149 5.76 -3.58 0.57
C PRO A 149 7.03 -3.37 -0.24
N ILE A 150 6.93 -2.59 -1.32
CA ILE A 150 8.02 -2.36 -2.28
C ILE A 150 8.16 -0.87 -2.54
N GLY A 151 9.35 -0.33 -2.32
CA GLY A 151 9.76 0.97 -2.80
C GLY A 151 10.45 0.84 -4.15
N VAL A 152 9.89 1.49 -5.17
CA VAL A 152 10.50 1.50 -6.51
C VAL A 152 10.64 2.93 -7.02
N PRO A 153 11.80 3.29 -7.61
CA PRO A 153 11.93 4.57 -8.29
C PRO A 153 11.08 4.60 -9.58
N PRO A 154 10.72 5.78 -10.08
CA PRO A 154 10.03 5.94 -11.37
C PRO A 154 10.97 5.65 -12.54
N ALA A 155 11.29 4.37 -12.74
CA ALA A 155 12.24 3.87 -13.74
C ALA A 155 11.74 2.55 -14.34
N ALA A 156 12.34 2.10 -15.45
CA ALA A 156 11.93 0.88 -16.15
C ALA A 156 11.92 -0.38 -15.28
N ILE A 157 12.80 -0.45 -14.28
CA ILE A 157 12.89 -1.56 -13.33
C ILE A 157 11.57 -1.80 -12.59
N ALA A 158 10.75 -0.77 -12.35
CA ALA A 158 9.44 -0.93 -11.71
C ALA A 158 8.48 -1.79 -12.56
N ILE A 159 8.56 -1.68 -13.89
CA ILE A 159 7.78 -2.51 -14.83
C ILE A 159 8.27 -3.95 -14.79
N GLU A 160 9.59 -4.16 -14.79
CA GLU A 160 10.20 -5.49 -14.74
C GLU A 160 9.85 -6.22 -13.45
N ILE A 161 9.88 -5.53 -12.31
CA ILE A 161 9.45 -6.07 -11.02
C ILE A 161 7.96 -6.43 -11.08
N GLY A 162 7.11 -5.57 -11.64
CA GLY A 162 5.68 -5.85 -11.80
C GLY A 162 5.41 -7.10 -12.65
N MET A 163 6.13 -7.29 -13.75
CA MET A 163 6.05 -8.49 -14.59
C MET A 163 6.50 -9.75 -13.83
N ALA A 164 7.60 -9.65 -13.09
CA ALA A 164 8.11 -10.76 -12.28
C ALA A 164 7.12 -11.15 -11.17
N ILE A 165 6.45 -10.20 -10.53
CA ILE A 165 5.40 -10.47 -9.53
C ILE A 165 4.28 -11.31 -10.16
N ALA A 166 3.81 -10.97 -11.35
CA ALA A 166 2.76 -11.72 -12.02
C ALA A 166 3.20 -13.16 -12.33
N GLU A 167 4.43 -13.35 -12.82
CA GLU A 167 5.01 -14.67 -13.09
C GLU A 167 5.16 -15.51 -11.82
N ILE A 168 5.81 -14.94 -10.79
CA ILE A 168 6.09 -15.63 -9.53
C ILE A 168 4.77 -16.01 -8.84
N SER A 169 3.82 -15.08 -8.75
CA SER A 169 2.51 -15.33 -8.13
C SER A 169 1.77 -16.47 -8.81
N THR A 170 1.79 -16.51 -10.15
CA THR A 170 1.19 -17.60 -10.93
C THR A 170 1.87 -18.94 -10.62
N ARG A 171 3.21 -18.96 -10.57
CA ARG A 171 3.98 -20.17 -10.28
C ARG A 171 3.75 -20.67 -8.85
N LEU A 172 3.58 -19.77 -7.89
CA LEU A 172 3.32 -20.09 -6.49
C LEU A 172 1.84 -20.39 -6.20
N GLY A 173 0.95 -20.20 -7.18
CA GLY A 173 -0.50 -20.38 -7.01
C GLY A 173 -1.13 -19.34 -6.08
N LEU A 174 -0.53 -18.15 -5.95
CA LEU A 174 -1.00 -17.07 -5.09
C LEU A 174 -1.98 -16.16 -5.84
N SER A 175 -3.10 -15.85 -5.18
CA SER A 175 -3.97 -14.75 -5.59
C SER A 175 -3.41 -13.45 -5.06
N VAL A 176 -3.04 -12.52 -5.94
CA VAL A 176 -2.46 -11.23 -5.55
C VAL A 176 -3.32 -10.06 -6.00
N LYS A 177 -3.29 -8.98 -5.23
CA LYS A 177 -3.78 -7.66 -5.64
C LYS A 177 -2.66 -6.64 -5.54
N LEU A 178 -2.65 -5.69 -6.48
CA LEU A 178 -1.62 -4.66 -6.56
C LEU A 178 -2.20 -3.32 -6.12
N LEU A 179 -1.45 -2.59 -5.32
CA LEU A 179 -1.81 -1.23 -4.92
C LEU A 179 -0.62 -0.30 -5.18
N GLY A 180 -0.79 0.63 -6.10
CA GLY A 180 0.16 1.73 -6.30
C GLY A 180 -0.25 2.93 -5.44
N SER A 181 0.63 3.37 -4.57
CA SER A 181 0.40 4.54 -3.74
C SER A 181 1.19 5.72 -4.28
N THR A 182 0.48 6.70 -4.87
CA THR A 182 1.08 7.88 -5.48
C THR A 182 0.11 9.05 -5.46
N ASP A 183 0.63 10.23 -5.17
CA ASP A 183 -0.09 11.47 -5.40
C ASP A 183 0.06 11.88 -6.86
N LEU A 184 -1.00 12.49 -7.39
CA LEU A 184 -0.99 13.12 -8.71
C LEU A 184 -0.60 14.61 -8.56
N THR A 185 -1.04 15.46 -9.50
CA THR A 185 -0.69 16.87 -9.50
C THR A 185 -1.23 17.60 -8.26
N HIS A 186 -0.34 18.25 -7.51
CA HIS A 186 -0.70 19.11 -6.41
C HIS A 186 -0.99 20.51 -6.95
N TYR A 187 -2.16 21.07 -6.58
CA TYR A 187 -2.63 22.38 -6.99
C TYR A 187 -2.56 23.38 -5.84
N GLY A 188 -2.46 24.65 -6.18
CA GLY A 188 -2.56 25.77 -5.27
C GLY A 188 -1.27 26.56 -5.12
N PHE A 189 -1.39 27.75 -4.50
CA PHE A 189 -0.26 28.67 -4.33
C PHE A 189 0.90 28.06 -3.57
N ASN A 190 0.62 27.21 -2.56
CA ASN A 190 1.64 26.55 -1.75
C ASN A 190 2.51 25.56 -2.54
N TYR A 191 2.03 25.09 -3.69
CA TYR A 191 2.74 24.19 -4.59
C TYR A 191 3.29 24.88 -5.83
N GLY A 192 3.13 26.22 -5.93
CA GLY A 192 3.57 26.97 -7.11
C GLY A 192 2.79 26.63 -8.39
N PHE A 193 1.69 25.93 -8.29
CA PHE A 193 0.86 25.51 -9.41
C PHE A 193 -0.62 25.87 -9.18
N ALA A 194 -1.06 26.93 -9.85
CA ALA A 194 -2.46 27.33 -9.91
C ALA A 194 -2.90 27.25 -11.39
N PRO A 195 -3.73 26.27 -11.79
CA PRO A 195 -4.26 26.20 -13.14
C PRO A 195 -5.10 27.45 -13.44
N LYS A 196 -5.03 27.93 -14.68
CA LYS A 196 -5.80 29.08 -15.16
C LYS A 196 -7.26 28.72 -15.35
#